data_3a7dec758372245939cb1e629c3d8560
#
_entry.id   3a7dec758372245939cb1e629c3d8560
#
_cell.length_a   1.000
_cell.length_b   1.000
_cell.length_c   1.000
_cell.angle_alpha   90.00
_cell.angle_beta   90.00
_cell.angle_gamma   90.00
#
_symmetry.space_group_name_H-M   'P 1'
#
loop_
_entity.id
_entity.type
_entity.pdbx_description
1 polymer ?
#
loop_
_entity_poly.entity_id
_entity_poly.type
_entity_poly.pdbx_seq_one_letter_code
_entity_poly.pdbx_strand_id
1 'polypeptide(L)'
;MDINTITLEKFITLNEEEKLQCLKDIKHTYQFEKIKEILSELGLENLSGQVLSELAKVCNNWSQFEEAKTVLEIVSEEDRDAIWYYRNGFTHWRLSSDPKNDFETEANQALALLENAIKNAGSPTNPVIEWCIELIRVGSLKEVLEARPTDYPLLEKYYFEDVNETNQELKTAQNKKLYQNITVEDVQKAKDSWDIIKPVYETVNIYNTYEDYLDSAKIFTLEQRYLLAIIWYFIEVNNGGHYQFFDNSTGIVWEDTLKGLELFGMTKHAVNFKKLLVYFGGAISFVREERSEMLAQMEEEYGDAFYQKLDEADDFVYEYDGNENELSFIKKYPEKFIFQGSTDKS
;
A
#
# COMPACT_ATOMS: atom_id res chain seq x y z
N MET A 1 -20.42 0.19 14.55
CA MET A 1 -21.78 -0.33 14.18
C MET A 1 -21.58 -1.50 13.22
N ASP A 2 -22.42 -2.54 13.31
CA ASP A 2 -22.27 -3.66 12.36
C ASP A 2 -22.92 -3.32 11.01
N ILE A 3 -22.11 -3.05 10.00
CA ILE A 3 -22.56 -2.71 8.63
C ILE A 3 -23.38 -3.85 8.02
N ASN A 4 -23.12 -5.10 8.41
CA ASN A 4 -23.83 -6.26 7.87
C ASN A 4 -25.32 -6.26 8.20
N THR A 5 -25.71 -5.57 9.26
CA THR A 5 -27.10 -5.50 9.76
C THR A 5 -27.78 -4.16 9.53
N ILE A 6 -27.09 -3.17 8.92
CA ILE A 6 -27.67 -1.85 8.69
C ILE A 6 -28.77 -1.91 7.63
N THR A 7 -29.85 -1.18 7.86
CA THR A 7 -30.97 -0.98 6.92
C THR A 7 -31.08 0.49 6.56
N LEU A 8 -31.78 0.81 5.46
CA LEU A 8 -32.08 2.20 5.08
C LEU A 8 -32.74 2.98 6.23
N GLU A 9 -33.78 2.42 6.87
CA GLU A 9 -34.47 3.06 7.98
C GLU A 9 -33.52 3.41 9.13
N LYS A 10 -32.62 2.50 9.46
CA LYS A 10 -31.62 2.72 10.49
C LYS A 10 -30.58 3.75 10.06
N PHE A 11 -30.09 3.68 8.81
CA PHE A 11 -29.10 4.63 8.30
C PHE A 11 -29.63 6.07 8.27
N ILE A 12 -30.90 6.28 7.92
CA ILE A 12 -31.52 7.60 7.93
C ILE A 12 -31.54 8.22 9.35
N THR A 13 -31.70 7.41 10.39
CA THR A 13 -31.75 7.89 11.78
C THR A 13 -30.39 8.19 12.39
N LEU A 14 -29.28 7.79 11.72
CA LEU A 14 -27.94 8.07 12.18
C LEU A 14 -27.63 9.56 12.09
N ASN A 15 -26.90 10.06 13.08
CA ASN A 15 -26.29 11.37 12.97
C ASN A 15 -25.11 11.34 11.97
N GLU A 16 -24.54 12.51 11.66
CA GLU A 16 -23.51 12.64 10.66
C GLU A 16 -22.22 11.85 11.01
N GLU A 17 -21.77 11.92 12.27
CA GLU A 17 -20.59 11.20 12.74
C GLU A 17 -20.77 9.68 12.62
N GLU A 18 -21.94 9.17 12.95
CA GLU A 18 -22.29 7.75 12.81
C GLU A 18 -22.33 7.32 11.35
N LYS A 19 -22.84 8.17 10.43
CA LYS A 19 -22.81 7.90 8.98
C LYS A 19 -21.38 7.85 8.46
N LEU A 20 -20.53 8.81 8.85
CA LEU A 20 -19.10 8.81 8.51
C LEU A 20 -18.40 7.57 9.04
N GLN A 21 -18.70 7.16 10.27
CA GLN A 21 -18.09 5.96 10.83
C GLN A 21 -18.53 4.69 10.08
N CYS A 22 -19.80 4.59 9.65
CA CYS A 22 -20.26 3.50 8.80
C CYS A 22 -19.44 3.39 7.50
N LEU A 23 -19.16 4.52 6.83
CA LEU A 23 -18.38 4.52 5.61
C LEU A 23 -16.91 4.11 5.85
N LYS A 24 -16.32 4.56 6.96
CA LYS A 24 -14.95 4.20 7.36
C LYS A 24 -14.80 2.72 7.74
N ASP A 25 -15.85 2.10 8.22
CA ASP A 25 -15.85 0.70 8.67
C ASP A 25 -16.04 -0.31 7.53
N ILE A 26 -16.22 0.14 6.27
CA ILE A 26 -16.34 -0.74 5.10
C ILE A 26 -14.98 -1.42 4.83
N LYS A 27 -14.97 -2.76 4.91
CA LYS A 27 -13.79 -3.59 4.70
C LYS A 27 -13.96 -4.63 3.59
N HIS A 28 -15.19 -4.90 3.16
CA HIS A 28 -15.53 -5.96 2.21
C HIS A 28 -16.44 -5.45 1.10
N THR A 29 -16.31 -6.00 -0.09
CA THR A 29 -17.09 -5.62 -1.30
C THR A 29 -18.60 -5.68 -1.03
N TYR A 30 -19.09 -6.72 -0.38
CA TYR A 30 -20.52 -6.84 -0.08
C TYR A 30 -21.05 -5.75 0.85
N GLN A 31 -20.22 -5.22 1.75
CA GLN A 31 -20.57 -4.08 2.61
C GLN A 31 -20.65 -2.79 1.79
N PHE A 32 -19.72 -2.62 0.85
CA PHE A 32 -19.74 -1.50 -0.06
C PHE A 32 -20.99 -1.51 -0.95
N GLU A 33 -21.31 -2.63 -1.59
CA GLU A 33 -22.52 -2.75 -2.41
C GLU A 33 -23.80 -2.49 -1.60
N LYS A 34 -23.87 -3.03 -0.39
CA LYS A 34 -25.01 -2.78 0.52
C LYS A 34 -25.18 -1.30 0.87
N ILE A 35 -24.10 -0.60 1.17
CA ILE A 35 -24.17 0.84 1.45
C ILE A 35 -24.55 1.61 0.18
N LYS A 36 -24.07 1.23 -0.99
CA LYS A 36 -24.48 1.83 -2.27
C LYS A 36 -25.99 1.71 -2.50
N GLU A 37 -26.58 0.53 -2.26
CA GLU A 37 -28.02 0.34 -2.36
C GLU A 37 -28.77 1.30 -1.41
N ILE A 38 -28.39 1.35 -0.13
CA ILE A 38 -28.99 2.23 0.86
C ILE A 38 -28.92 3.72 0.44
N LEU A 39 -27.75 4.16 -0.05
CA LEU A 39 -27.55 5.54 -0.45
C LEU A 39 -28.25 5.88 -1.76
N SER A 40 -28.38 4.94 -2.67
CA SER A 40 -29.16 5.10 -3.90
C SER A 40 -30.66 5.28 -3.59
N GLU A 41 -31.20 4.53 -2.61
CA GLU A 41 -32.60 4.67 -2.17
C GLU A 41 -32.82 5.96 -1.38
N LEU A 42 -31.83 6.41 -0.59
CA LEU A 42 -31.94 7.66 0.18
C LEU A 42 -31.92 8.92 -0.70
N GLY A 43 -31.20 8.88 -1.80
CA GLY A 43 -30.85 10.04 -2.64
C GLY A 43 -29.61 10.77 -2.09
N LEU A 44 -28.58 10.90 -2.92
CA LEU A 44 -27.30 11.50 -2.53
C LEU A 44 -27.42 12.97 -2.12
N GLU A 45 -28.40 13.68 -2.69
CA GLU A 45 -28.72 15.09 -2.37
C GLU A 45 -29.19 15.32 -0.93
N ASN A 46 -29.55 14.26 -0.21
CA ASN A 46 -29.95 14.30 1.20
C ASN A 46 -28.79 14.10 2.18
N LEU A 47 -27.56 14.00 1.66
CA LEU A 47 -26.35 13.81 2.46
C LEU A 47 -25.55 15.11 2.58
N SER A 48 -24.86 15.29 3.71
CA SER A 48 -23.92 16.41 3.89
C SER A 48 -22.70 16.27 2.99
N GLY A 49 -22.05 17.40 2.68
CA GLY A 49 -20.82 17.39 1.90
C GLY A 49 -19.71 16.53 2.48
N GLN A 50 -19.61 16.42 3.81
CA GLN A 50 -18.64 15.55 4.47
C GLN A 50 -18.92 14.07 4.25
N VAL A 51 -20.20 13.65 4.35
CA VAL A 51 -20.61 12.27 4.09
C VAL A 51 -20.41 11.91 2.62
N LEU A 52 -20.76 12.80 1.70
CA LEU A 52 -20.50 12.62 0.25
C LEU A 52 -19.01 12.50 -0.04
N SER A 53 -18.19 13.36 0.55
CA SER A 53 -16.73 13.32 0.38
C SER A 53 -16.14 11.98 0.91
N GLU A 54 -16.61 11.47 2.05
CA GLU A 54 -16.17 10.17 2.56
C GLU A 54 -16.67 9.00 1.69
N LEU A 55 -17.90 9.08 1.15
CA LEU A 55 -18.41 8.09 0.20
C LEU A 55 -17.54 8.04 -1.07
N ALA A 56 -17.17 9.20 -1.61
CA ALA A 56 -16.27 9.26 -2.78
C ALA A 56 -14.91 8.61 -2.51
N LYS A 57 -14.35 8.80 -1.30
CA LYS A 57 -13.14 8.07 -0.88
C LYS A 57 -13.36 6.56 -0.87
N VAL A 58 -14.50 6.09 -0.37
CA VAL A 58 -14.83 4.67 -0.39
C VAL A 58 -14.93 4.17 -1.83
N CYS A 59 -15.63 4.88 -2.73
CA CYS A 59 -15.68 4.55 -4.15
C CYS A 59 -14.27 4.48 -4.78
N ASN A 60 -13.39 5.43 -4.47
CA ASN A 60 -12.00 5.42 -4.93
C ASN A 60 -11.23 4.18 -4.45
N ASN A 61 -11.40 3.79 -3.19
CA ASN A 61 -10.75 2.60 -2.62
C ASN A 61 -11.22 1.29 -3.30
N TRP A 62 -12.45 1.28 -3.82
CA TRP A 62 -13.01 0.16 -4.56
C TRP A 62 -12.92 0.33 -6.09
N SER A 63 -12.05 1.23 -6.57
CA SER A 63 -11.79 1.50 -7.99
C SER A 63 -13.04 1.93 -8.80
N GLN A 64 -14.06 2.47 -8.12
CA GLN A 64 -15.28 3.00 -8.73
C GLN A 64 -15.12 4.50 -9.00
N PHE A 65 -14.18 4.88 -9.90
CA PHE A 65 -13.74 6.27 -10.07
C PHE A 65 -14.79 7.17 -10.71
N GLU A 66 -15.58 6.68 -11.66
CA GLU A 66 -16.70 7.44 -12.26
C GLU A 66 -17.80 7.73 -11.24
N GLU A 67 -18.07 6.77 -10.35
CA GLU A 67 -19.02 6.98 -9.26
C GLU A 67 -18.47 7.99 -8.23
N ALA A 68 -17.18 7.87 -7.88
CA ALA A 68 -16.52 8.84 -7.00
C ALA A 68 -16.62 10.26 -7.57
N LYS A 69 -16.38 10.44 -8.87
CA LYS A 69 -16.53 11.72 -9.57
C LYS A 69 -17.96 12.25 -9.45
N THR A 70 -18.95 11.43 -9.77
CA THR A 70 -20.37 11.81 -9.68
C THR A 70 -20.75 12.24 -8.27
N VAL A 71 -20.30 11.50 -7.24
CA VAL A 71 -20.56 11.84 -5.83
C VAL A 71 -19.90 13.19 -5.44
N LEU A 72 -18.68 13.43 -5.89
CA LEU A 72 -17.96 14.68 -5.58
C LEU A 72 -18.57 15.91 -6.27
N GLU A 73 -19.15 15.74 -7.45
CA GLU A 73 -19.85 16.83 -8.16
C GLU A 73 -21.09 17.34 -7.44
N ILE A 74 -21.77 16.49 -6.64
CA ILE A 74 -22.95 16.86 -5.87
C ILE A 74 -22.61 17.76 -4.68
N VAL A 75 -21.36 17.68 -4.17
CA VAL A 75 -20.94 18.48 -3.00
C VAL A 75 -21.00 19.97 -3.32
N SER A 76 -21.73 20.73 -2.49
CA SER A 76 -21.89 22.17 -2.64
C SER A 76 -20.55 22.92 -2.57
N GLU A 77 -20.40 24.04 -3.26
CA GLU A 77 -19.14 24.81 -3.28
C GLU A 77 -18.66 25.20 -1.88
N GLU A 78 -19.60 25.52 -0.99
CA GLU A 78 -19.33 25.94 0.40
C GLU A 78 -18.78 24.79 1.28
N ASP A 79 -19.04 23.53 0.91
CA ASP A 79 -18.58 22.34 1.62
C ASP A 79 -17.26 21.77 1.05
N ARG A 80 -16.70 22.38 0.00
CA ARG A 80 -15.47 21.93 -0.65
C ARG A 80 -14.23 22.39 0.11
N ASP A 81 -13.78 21.55 1.01
CA ASP A 81 -12.54 21.75 1.78
C ASP A 81 -11.29 21.17 1.06
N ALA A 82 -10.13 21.30 1.68
CA ALA A 82 -8.88 20.78 1.14
C ALA A 82 -8.94 19.27 0.86
N ILE A 83 -9.64 18.51 1.70
CA ILE A 83 -9.79 17.06 1.56
C ILE A 83 -10.67 16.71 0.36
N TRP A 84 -11.74 17.47 0.14
CA TRP A 84 -12.59 17.32 -1.04
C TRP A 84 -11.77 17.54 -2.33
N TYR A 85 -10.99 18.63 -2.39
CA TYR A 85 -10.14 18.91 -3.53
C TYR A 85 -9.11 17.81 -3.78
N TYR A 86 -8.47 17.31 -2.73
CA TYR A 86 -7.52 16.19 -2.85
C TYR A 86 -8.20 14.92 -3.38
N ARG A 87 -9.33 14.52 -2.81
CA ARG A 87 -10.08 13.31 -3.23
C ARG A 87 -10.52 13.39 -4.67
N ASN A 88 -10.96 14.56 -5.11
CA ASN A 88 -11.36 14.80 -6.49
C ASN A 88 -10.15 14.79 -7.44
N GLY A 89 -9.03 15.38 -7.04
CA GLY A 89 -7.77 15.28 -7.75
C GLY A 89 -7.29 13.84 -7.91
N PHE A 90 -7.38 13.03 -6.84
CA PHE A 90 -7.10 11.60 -6.89
C PHE A 90 -8.01 10.87 -7.88
N THR A 91 -9.30 11.15 -7.86
CA THR A 91 -10.27 10.57 -8.78
C THR A 91 -9.90 10.84 -10.24
N HIS A 92 -9.62 12.09 -10.58
CA HIS A 92 -9.22 12.49 -11.95
C HIS A 92 -7.87 11.87 -12.35
N TRP A 93 -6.91 11.77 -11.43
CA TRP A 93 -5.67 11.04 -11.68
C TRP A 93 -5.93 9.58 -12.04
N ARG A 94 -6.81 8.89 -11.32
CA ARG A 94 -7.16 7.50 -11.63
C ARG A 94 -7.89 7.37 -12.95
N LEU A 95 -8.80 8.30 -13.27
CA LEU A 95 -9.50 8.38 -14.55
C LEU A 95 -8.56 8.65 -15.73
N SER A 96 -7.47 9.40 -15.53
CA SER A 96 -6.47 9.65 -16.57
C SER A 96 -5.77 8.37 -17.04
N SER A 97 -5.75 7.32 -16.21
CA SER A 97 -5.18 6.02 -16.56
C SER A 97 -6.16 5.10 -17.31
N ASP A 98 -7.46 5.46 -17.39
CA ASP A 98 -8.45 4.68 -18.16
C ASP A 98 -8.33 5.05 -19.65
N PRO A 99 -8.08 4.08 -20.56
CA PRO A 99 -7.98 4.34 -22.00
C PRO A 99 -9.23 4.95 -22.65
N LYS A 100 -10.38 4.93 -21.95
CA LYS A 100 -11.63 5.56 -22.43
C LYS A 100 -11.62 7.08 -22.25
N ASN A 101 -10.76 7.60 -21.40
CA ASN A 101 -10.68 9.01 -21.06
C ASN A 101 -9.51 9.67 -21.79
N ASP A 102 -9.59 10.99 -21.97
CA ASP A 102 -8.47 11.78 -22.48
C ASP A 102 -7.46 12.06 -21.36
N PHE A 103 -6.29 11.44 -21.46
CA PHE A 103 -5.23 11.56 -20.45
C PHE A 103 -4.90 13.01 -20.11
N GLU A 104 -4.72 13.87 -21.15
CA GLU A 104 -4.28 15.26 -20.92
C GLU A 104 -5.36 16.06 -20.18
N THR A 105 -6.62 15.86 -20.53
CA THR A 105 -7.75 16.52 -19.89
C THR A 105 -7.85 16.10 -18.41
N GLU A 106 -7.85 14.80 -18.13
CA GLU A 106 -8.01 14.29 -16.77
C GLU A 106 -6.79 14.62 -15.88
N ALA A 107 -5.56 14.55 -16.43
CA ALA A 107 -4.34 14.90 -15.71
C ALA A 107 -4.27 16.40 -15.36
N ASN A 108 -4.63 17.29 -16.29
CA ASN A 108 -4.71 18.73 -16.00
C ASN A 108 -5.79 19.03 -14.96
N GLN A 109 -6.94 18.37 -15.03
CA GLN A 109 -7.99 18.51 -14.03
C GLN A 109 -7.51 18.03 -12.64
N ALA A 110 -6.81 16.92 -12.59
CA ALA A 110 -6.21 16.42 -11.35
C ALA A 110 -5.25 17.45 -10.74
N LEU A 111 -4.31 17.99 -11.52
CA LEU A 111 -3.35 18.99 -11.05
C LEU A 111 -4.04 20.28 -10.57
N ALA A 112 -5.06 20.76 -11.29
CA ALA A 112 -5.81 21.96 -10.89
C ALA A 112 -6.54 21.74 -9.54
N LEU A 113 -7.06 20.54 -9.31
CA LEU A 113 -7.72 20.18 -8.06
C LEU A 113 -6.71 20.03 -6.91
N LEU A 114 -5.55 19.41 -7.15
CA LEU A 114 -4.48 19.30 -6.14
C LEU A 114 -3.89 20.67 -5.78
N GLU A 115 -3.72 21.56 -6.74
CA GLU A 115 -3.35 22.98 -6.50
C GLU A 115 -4.35 23.66 -5.55
N ASN A 116 -5.65 23.47 -5.80
CA ASN A 116 -6.70 23.99 -4.93
C ASN A 116 -6.72 23.30 -3.55
N ALA A 117 -6.38 22.02 -3.47
CA ALA A 117 -6.24 21.32 -2.18
C ALA A 117 -5.17 21.99 -1.31
N ILE A 118 -4.01 22.28 -1.87
CA ILE A 118 -2.92 23.00 -1.16
C ILE A 118 -3.37 24.41 -0.79
N LYS A 119 -4.01 25.15 -1.71
CA LYS A 119 -4.50 26.48 -1.44
C LYS A 119 -5.49 26.53 -0.27
N ASN A 120 -6.32 25.53 -0.12
CA ASN A 120 -7.33 25.42 0.95
C ASN A 120 -6.82 24.70 2.20
N ALA A 121 -5.57 24.26 2.26
CA ALA A 121 -5.02 23.52 3.39
C ALA A 121 -4.93 24.34 4.69
N GLY A 122 -4.94 25.65 4.62
CA GLY A 122 -4.97 26.56 5.79
C GLY A 122 -3.66 26.64 6.58
N SER A 123 -2.79 25.62 6.51
CA SER A 123 -1.48 25.59 7.17
C SER A 123 -0.47 24.85 6.29
N PRO A 124 0.81 25.28 6.26
CA PRO A 124 1.88 24.57 5.58
C PRO A 124 2.14 23.16 6.11
N THR A 125 1.70 22.86 7.33
CA THR A 125 1.84 21.54 7.98
C THR A 125 0.59 20.67 7.83
N ASN A 126 -0.37 21.07 7.00
CA ASN A 126 -1.55 20.26 6.77
C ASN A 126 -1.17 18.99 5.97
N PRO A 127 -1.52 17.79 6.45
CA PRO A 127 -1.15 16.53 5.79
C PRO A 127 -1.67 16.39 4.35
N VAL A 128 -2.68 17.16 3.96
CA VAL A 128 -3.18 17.18 2.58
C VAL A 128 -2.09 17.62 1.60
N ILE A 129 -1.17 18.51 2.01
CA ILE A 129 -0.06 18.95 1.15
C ILE A 129 0.86 17.75 0.84
N GLU A 130 1.23 16.99 1.85
CA GLU A 130 2.05 15.79 1.71
C GLU A 130 1.37 14.76 0.79
N TRP A 131 0.06 14.54 0.97
CA TRP A 131 -0.71 13.63 0.11
C TRP A 131 -0.74 14.09 -1.35
N CYS A 132 -0.86 15.40 -1.62
CA CYS A 132 -0.81 15.93 -2.98
C CYS A 132 0.56 15.69 -3.63
N ILE A 133 1.64 15.95 -2.90
CA ILE A 133 3.01 15.75 -3.38
C ILE A 133 3.33 14.28 -3.62
N GLU A 134 2.90 13.40 -2.71
CA GLU A 134 3.06 11.96 -2.87
C GLU A 134 2.33 11.44 -4.11
N LEU A 135 1.10 11.91 -4.36
CA LEU A 135 0.33 11.53 -5.55
C LEU A 135 1.05 11.93 -6.84
N ILE A 136 1.68 13.10 -6.87
CA ILE A 136 2.48 13.55 -8.04
C ILE A 136 3.74 12.67 -8.18
N ARG A 137 4.38 12.33 -7.07
CA ARG A 137 5.62 11.53 -7.05
C ARG A 137 5.42 10.11 -7.60
N VAL A 138 4.32 9.46 -7.24
CA VAL A 138 4.04 8.06 -7.62
C VAL A 138 3.29 7.91 -8.94
N GLY A 139 2.76 9.00 -9.50
CA GLY A 139 1.85 8.98 -10.64
C GLY A 139 2.41 9.60 -11.92
N SER A 140 1.62 9.44 -12.99
CA SER A 140 1.88 10.06 -14.31
C SER A 140 1.74 11.60 -14.33
N LEU A 141 1.28 12.21 -13.23
CA LEU A 141 1.09 13.67 -13.12
C LEU A 141 2.42 14.43 -13.08
N LYS A 142 3.52 13.80 -12.68
CA LYS A 142 4.84 14.40 -12.60
C LYS A 142 5.26 15.05 -13.93
N GLU A 143 5.18 14.30 -15.02
CA GLU A 143 5.61 14.79 -16.34
C GLU A 143 4.77 15.99 -16.82
N VAL A 144 3.46 15.96 -16.49
CA VAL A 144 2.53 17.05 -16.84
C VAL A 144 2.86 18.30 -16.01
N LEU A 145 3.15 18.18 -14.72
CA LEU A 145 3.55 19.28 -13.85
C LEU A 145 4.90 19.88 -14.32
N GLU A 146 5.90 19.03 -14.59
CA GLU A 146 7.23 19.46 -15.03
C GLU A 146 7.19 20.16 -16.40
N ALA A 147 6.23 19.82 -17.26
CA ALA A 147 6.02 20.50 -18.54
C ALA A 147 5.37 21.90 -18.39
N ARG A 148 4.58 22.12 -17.34
CA ARG A 148 3.81 23.37 -17.11
C ARG A 148 3.83 23.83 -15.64
N PRO A 149 4.99 23.99 -15.02
CA PRO A 149 5.06 24.27 -13.58
C PRO A 149 4.40 25.60 -13.20
N THR A 150 4.47 26.61 -14.08
CA THR A 150 3.89 27.95 -13.84
C THR A 150 2.36 27.97 -13.76
N ASP A 151 1.69 26.92 -14.26
CA ASP A 151 0.23 26.80 -14.21
C ASP A 151 -0.24 26.34 -12.83
N TYR A 152 0.67 25.72 -12.04
CA TYR A 152 0.41 25.14 -10.72
C TYR A 152 1.47 25.57 -9.69
N PRO A 153 1.53 26.86 -9.31
CA PRO A 153 2.65 27.42 -8.55
C PRO A 153 2.81 26.88 -7.13
N LEU A 154 1.74 26.40 -6.48
CA LEU A 154 1.85 25.80 -5.15
C LEU A 154 2.34 24.35 -5.25
N LEU A 155 1.85 23.58 -6.23
CA LEU A 155 2.37 22.25 -6.49
C LEU A 155 3.84 22.31 -6.90
N GLU A 156 4.20 23.25 -7.81
CA GLU A 156 5.59 23.49 -8.19
C GLU A 156 6.45 23.73 -6.94
N LYS A 157 6.05 24.68 -6.12
CA LYS A 157 6.79 25.08 -4.91
C LYS A 157 7.03 23.88 -4.01
N TYR A 158 5.98 23.21 -3.54
CA TYR A 158 6.11 22.13 -2.55
C TYR A 158 6.73 20.87 -3.14
N TYR A 159 6.44 20.53 -4.40
CA TYR A 159 7.04 19.37 -5.06
C TYR A 159 8.56 19.54 -5.23
N PHE A 160 9.04 20.70 -5.70
CA PHE A 160 10.47 20.91 -5.88
C PHE A 160 11.20 21.20 -4.56
N GLU A 161 10.56 21.78 -3.55
CA GLU A 161 11.11 21.86 -2.19
C GLU A 161 11.34 20.44 -1.64
N ASP A 162 10.35 19.57 -1.72
CA ASP A 162 10.43 18.19 -1.26
C ASP A 162 11.48 17.37 -2.03
N VAL A 163 11.50 17.46 -3.37
CA VAL A 163 12.52 16.81 -4.19
C VAL A 163 13.92 17.32 -3.86
N ASN A 164 14.09 18.62 -3.58
CA ASN A 164 15.38 19.18 -3.21
C ASN A 164 15.82 18.74 -1.81
N GLU A 165 14.91 18.68 -0.84
CA GLU A 165 15.20 18.14 0.49
C GLU A 165 15.57 16.65 0.40
N THR A 166 14.79 15.85 -0.30
CA THR A 166 15.07 14.43 -0.55
C THR A 166 16.41 14.24 -1.26
N ASN A 167 16.71 15.04 -2.28
CA ASN A 167 18.02 15.00 -2.98
C ASN A 167 19.19 15.45 -2.09
N GLN A 168 18.96 16.41 -1.18
CA GLN A 168 19.99 16.80 -0.21
C GLN A 168 20.19 15.71 0.85
N GLU A 169 19.11 15.11 1.32
CA GLU A 169 19.17 13.95 2.23
C GLU A 169 19.85 12.75 1.57
N LEU A 170 19.52 12.44 0.32
CA LEU A 170 20.18 11.39 -0.47
C LEU A 170 21.66 11.69 -0.69
N LYS A 171 22.04 12.94 -1.04
CA LYS A 171 23.45 13.34 -1.17
C LYS A 171 24.19 13.30 0.18
N THR A 172 23.50 13.64 1.27
CA THR A 172 24.06 13.55 2.63
C THR A 172 24.14 12.10 3.10
N ALA A 173 23.18 11.28 2.70
CA ALA A 173 23.13 9.85 2.98
C ALA A 173 24.13 9.05 2.11
N GLN A 174 24.28 9.40 0.83
CA GLN A 174 25.30 8.81 -0.05
C GLN A 174 26.73 9.04 0.44
N ASN A 175 26.98 10.10 1.24
CA ASN A 175 28.27 10.35 1.90
C ASN A 175 28.38 9.82 3.33
N LYS A 176 27.32 9.24 3.88
CA LYS A 176 27.31 8.67 5.24
C LYS A 176 27.06 7.17 5.13
N LYS A 177 28.12 6.39 4.94
CA LYS A 177 28.08 4.96 5.29
C LYS A 177 27.63 4.89 6.75
N LEU A 178 26.42 4.44 6.98
CA LEU A 178 25.89 4.27 8.32
C LEU A 178 26.53 3.02 8.92
N TYR A 179 27.50 3.22 9.80
CA TYR A 179 28.06 2.09 10.55
C TYR A 179 26.98 1.57 11.52
N GLN A 180 26.63 0.32 11.35
CA GLN A 180 25.67 -0.35 12.21
C GLN A 180 26.39 -1.49 12.95
N ASN A 181 26.06 -1.64 14.22
CA ASN A 181 26.59 -2.71 15.06
C ASN A 181 25.45 -3.31 15.85
N ILE A 182 25.00 -4.51 15.43
CA ILE A 182 23.99 -5.30 16.13
C ILE A 182 24.70 -6.45 16.83
N THR A 183 24.69 -6.42 18.14
CA THR A 183 25.36 -7.40 18.98
C THR A 183 24.40 -8.50 19.43
N VAL A 184 24.96 -9.59 20.00
CA VAL A 184 24.16 -10.64 20.67
C VAL A 184 23.23 -10.06 21.74
N GLU A 185 23.70 -9.03 22.48
CA GLU A 185 22.91 -8.40 23.51
C GLU A 185 21.72 -7.62 22.93
N ASP A 186 21.91 -6.92 21.81
CA ASP A 186 20.84 -6.22 21.10
C ASP A 186 19.78 -7.22 20.61
N VAL A 187 20.20 -8.34 20.00
CA VAL A 187 19.30 -9.41 19.56
C VAL A 187 18.50 -10.00 20.73
N GLN A 188 19.13 -10.22 21.89
CA GLN A 188 18.44 -10.75 23.07
C GLN A 188 17.41 -9.78 23.64
N LYS A 189 17.66 -8.45 23.53
CA LYS A 189 16.78 -7.39 24.02
C LYS A 189 15.69 -7.00 23.02
N ALA A 190 15.80 -7.40 21.77
CA ALA A 190 14.87 -7.05 20.72
C ALA A 190 13.43 -7.38 21.12
N LYS A 191 12.51 -6.46 20.86
CA LYS A 191 11.08 -6.61 21.11
C LYS A 191 10.34 -7.09 19.87
N ASP A 192 10.86 -6.73 18.71
CA ASP A 192 10.40 -7.18 17.41
C ASP A 192 11.59 -7.38 16.46
N SER A 193 11.32 -7.91 15.28
CA SER A 193 12.33 -8.21 14.27
C SER A 193 12.92 -6.97 13.61
N TRP A 194 12.21 -5.81 13.63
CA TRP A 194 12.73 -4.56 13.08
C TRP A 194 13.93 -4.04 13.84
N ASP A 195 14.01 -4.32 15.16
CA ASP A 195 15.15 -3.92 15.99
C ASP A 195 16.50 -4.44 15.46
N ILE A 196 16.48 -5.52 14.66
CA ILE A 196 17.66 -6.24 14.19
C ILE A 196 17.78 -6.38 12.68
N ILE A 197 16.69 -6.28 11.91
CA ILE A 197 16.71 -6.50 10.46
C ILE A 197 17.12 -5.27 9.66
N LYS A 198 17.14 -4.10 10.26
CA LYS A 198 17.35 -2.82 9.59
C LYS A 198 18.55 -2.80 8.64
N PRO A 199 19.76 -3.30 9.00
CA PRO A 199 20.91 -3.34 8.08
C PRO A 199 20.64 -4.15 6.81
N VAL A 200 19.90 -5.25 6.96
CA VAL A 200 19.55 -6.14 5.84
C VAL A 200 18.55 -5.46 4.93
N TYR A 201 17.50 -4.86 5.52
CA TYR A 201 16.46 -4.14 4.80
C TYR A 201 17.01 -2.96 3.99
N GLU A 202 17.98 -2.21 4.54
CA GLU A 202 18.60 -1.05 3.89
C GLU A 202 19.60 -1.43 2.79
N THR A 203 20.03 -2.70 2.72
CA THR A 203 21.10 -3.12 1.80
C THR A 203 20.60 -4.02 0.68
N VAL A 204 19.63 -4.90 0.97
CA VAL A 204 19.20 -5.94 0.03
C VAL A 204 18.28 -5.36 -1.05
N ASN A 205 18.64 -5.59 -2.31
CA ASN A 205 17.93 -5.10 -3.48
C ASN A 205 16.95 -6.16 -4.02
N ILE A 206 15.66 -5.80 -4.13
CA ILE A 206 14.60 -6.64 -4.68
C ILE A 206 14.03 -6.11 -6.00
N TYR A 207 14.57 -5.02 -6.53
CA TYR A 207 14.00 -4.31 -7.68
C TYR A 207 14.59 -4.72 -9.03
N ASN A 208 15.65 -5.50 -9.02
CA ASN A 208 16.36 -5.93 -10.22
C ASN A 208 16.19 -7.44 -10.45
N THR A 209 17.29 -8.14 -10.77
CA THR A 209 17.30 -9.58 -11.00
C THR A 209 17.44 -10.39 -9.71
N TYR A 210 17.15 -11.70 -9.79
CA TYR A 210 17.36 -12.60 -8.65
C TYR A 210 18.84 -12.72 -8.26
N GLU A 211 19.74 -12.62 -9.23
CA GLU A 211 21.17 -12.58 -9.01
C GLU A 211 21.59 -11.32 -8.23
N ASP A 212 21.02 -10.16 -8.57
CA ASP A 212 21.27 -8.90 -7.85
C ASP A 212 20.74 -8.97 -6.41
N TYR A 213 19.56 -9.60 -6.21
CA TYR A 213 19.03 -9.87 -4.87
C TYR A 213 20.01 -10.70 -4.05
N LEU A 214 20.49 -11.83 -4.59
CA LEU A 214 21.44 -12.71 -3.90
C LEU A 214 22.78 -12.02 -3.66
N ASP A 215 23.29 -11.24 -4.64
CA ASP A 215 24.55 -10.53 -4.53
C ASP A 215 24.50 -9.44 -3.46
N SER A 216 23.42 -8.67 -3.40
CA SER A 216 23.22 -7.65 -2.37
C SER A 216 23.07 -8.25 -0.95
N ALA A 217 22.53 -9.46 -0.86
CA ALA A 217 22.32 -10.16 0.40
C ALA A 217 23.55 -10.96 0.91
N LYS A 218 24.61 -11.11 0.11
CA LYS A 218 25.75 -12.01 0.40
C LYS A 218 26.56 -11.68 1.66
N ILE A 219 26.47 -10.44 2.15
CA ILE A 219 27.15 -10.00 3.38
C ILE A 219 26.43 -10.40 4.65
N PHE A 220 25.20 -10.89 4.52
CA PHE A 220 24.34 -11.29 5.63
C PHE A 220 24.28 -12.81 5.75
N THR A 221 23.87 -13.29 6.91
CA THR A 221 23.61 -14.72 7.11
C THR A 221 22.36 -15.15 6.34
N LEU A 222 22.23 -16.43 6.09
CA LEU A 222 21.04 -16.99 5.45
C LEU A 222 19.79 -16.74 6.30
N GLU A 223 19.93 -16.82 7.63
CA GLU A 223 18.87 -16.59 8.59
C GLU A 223 18.41 -15.12 8.55
N GLN A 224 19.32 -14.17 8.39
CA GLN A 224 18.97 -12.76 8.21
C GLN A 224 18.24 -12.52 6.89
N ARG A 225 18.66 -13.14 5.80
CA ARG A 225 18.01 -13.05 4.50
C ARG A 225 16.60 -13.64 4.55
N TYR A 226 16.40 -14.77 5.19
CA TYR A 226 15.10 -15.39 5.38
C TYR A 226 14.17 -14.55 6.28
N LEU A 227 14.72 -13.95 7.32
CA LEU A 227 13.95 -13.02 8.16
C LEU A 227 13.42 -11.83 7.35
N LEU A 228 14.26 -11.23 6.53
CA LEU A 228 13.86 -10.14 5.65
C LEU A 228 12.74 -10.56 4.69
N ALA A 229 12.86 -11.75 4.08
CA ALA A 229 11.84 -12.29 3.18
C ALA A 229 10.48 -12.47 3.88
N ILE A 230 10.47 -12.97 5.13
CA ILE A 230 9.26 -13.12 5.94
C ILE A 230 8.66 -11.74 6.25
N ILE A 231 9.48 -10.75 6.60
CA ILE A 231 9.00 -9.40 6.90
C ILE A 231 8.33 -8.78 5.67
N TRP A 232 8.95 -8.85 4.50
CA TRP A 232 8.34 -8.37 3.25
C TRP A 232 7.05 -9.12 2.93
N TYR A 233 7.03 -10.43 3.11
CA TYR A 233 5.81 -11.22 2.93
C TYR A 233 4.66 -10.72 3.80
N PHE A 234 4.86 -10.53 5.10
CA PHE A 234 3.82 -10.01 5.99
C PHE A 234 3.41 -8.58 5.66
N ILE A 235 4.36 -7.70 5.28
CA ILE A 235 4.04 -6.33 4.86
C ILE A 235 3.13 -6.34 3.63
N GLU A 236 3.48 -7.10 2.60
CA GLU A 236 2.71 -7.13 1.35
C GLU A 236 1.35 -7.78 1.53
N VAL A 237 1.29 -8.92 2.24
CA VAL A 237 0.01 -9.62 2.44
C VAL A 237 -0.92 -8.78 3.32
N ASN A 238 -0.44 -8.13 4.36
CA ASN A 238 -1.27 -7.23 5.18
C ASN A 238 -1.69 -5.95 4.44
N ASN A 239 -1.00 -5.55 3.38
CA ASN A 239 -1.32 -4.37 2.59
C ASN A 239 -2.30 -4.65 1.43
N GLY A 240 -2.12 -5.76 0.71
CA GLY A 240 -2.93 -6.07 -0.46
C GLY A 240 -2.99 -7.57 -0.82
N GLY A 241 -2.80 -8.44 0.17
CA GLY A 241 -2.96 -9.89 0.03
C GLY A 241 -1.79 -10.58 -0.69
N HIS A 242 -1.93 -11.90 -0.82
CA HIS A 242 -0.94 -12.73 -1.51
C HIS A 242 -0.81 -12.37 -2.99
N TYR A 243 -1.88 -11.89 -3.63
CA TYR A 243 -1.80 -11.41 -5.01
C TYR A 243 -0.77 -10.30 -5.13
N GLN A 244 -0.86 -9.27 -4.27
CA GLN A 244 0.10 -8.16 -4.24
C GLN A 244 1.53 -8.65 -3.97
N PHE A 245 1.72 -9.56 -3.02
CA PHE A 245 3.04 -10.13 -2.73
C PHE A 245 3.65 -10.80 -3.97
N PHE A 246 2.89 -11.59 -4.71
CA PHE A 246 3.40 -12.26 -5.91
C PHE A 246 3.62 -11.31 -7.09
N ASP A 247 2.75 -10.31 -7.29
CA ASP A 247 2.84 -9.37 -8.41
C ASP A 247 3.93 -8.31 -8.22
N ASN A 248 4.20 -7.87 -6.98
CA ASN A 248 5.20 -6.87 -6.68
C ASN A 248 6.65 -7.39 -6.81
N SER A 249 7.63 -6.45 -6.75
CA SER A 249 9.06 -6.78 -6.70
C SER A 249 9.41 -7.71 -5.54
N THR A 250 8.72 -7.59 -4.41
CA THR A 250 8.82 -8.45 -3.23
C THR A 250 8.56 -9.94 -3.54
N GLY A 251 7.78 -10.28 -4.56
CA GLY A 251 7.58 -11.67 -4.99
C GLY A 251 8.87 -12.40 -5.36
N ILE A 252 9.98 -11.71 -5.64
CA ILE A 252 11.29 -12.32 -5.93
C ILE A 252 11.81 -13.17 -4.75
N VAL A 253 11.37 -12.88 -3.50
CA VAL A 253 11.82 -13.60 -2.30
C VAL A 253 10.90 -14.75 -1.87
N TRP A 254 9.96 -15.18 -2.71
CA TRP A 254 8.96 -16.19 -2.38
C TRP A 254 9.56 -17.51 -1.83
N GLU A 255 10.67 -17.97 -2.42
CA GLU A 255 11.33 -19.19 -2.00
C GLU A 255 12.00 -19.03 -0.64
N ASP A 256 12.67 -17.90 -0.42
CA ASP A 256 13.29 -17.56 0.86
C ASP A 256 12.22 -17.33 1.95
N THR A 257 11.06 -16.78 1.59
CA THR A 257 9.90 -16.68 2.49
C THR A 257 9.48 -18.07 2.96
N LEU A 258 9.26 -19.00 2.04
CA LEU A 258 8.85 -20.36 2.41
C LEU A 258 9.88 -21.07 3.28
N LYS A 259 11.16 -21.00 2.88
CA LYS A 259 12.26 -21.62 3.64
C LYS A 259 12.43 -20.97 5.01
N GLY A 260 12.23 -19.67 5.10
CA GLY A 260 12.27 -18.93 6.37
C GLY A 260 11.13 -19.32 7.30
N LEU A 261 9.88 -19.37 6.81
CA LEU A 261 8.74 -19.82 7.60
C LEU A 261 8.96 -21.21 8.17
N GLU A 262 9.54 -22.13 7.38
CA GLU A 262 9.89 -23.49 7.84
C GLU A 262 11.02 -23.48 8.89
N LEU A 263 12.10 -22.74 8.62
CA LEU A 263 13.26 -22.66 9.50
C LEU A 263 12.91 -22.05 10.87
N PHE A 264 12.09 -21.04 10.90
CA PHE A 264 11.69 -20.34 12.13
C PHE A 264 10.54 -21.02 12.88
N GLY A 265 10.05 -22.15 12.34
CA GLY A 265 9.00 -22.94 12.99
C GLY A 265 7.59 -22.36 12.81
N MET A 266 7.41 -21.43 11.86
CA MET A 266 6.12 -20.85 11.48
C MET A 266 5.35 -21.82 10.57
N THR A 267 5.09 -23.02 11.10
CA THR A 267 4.62 -24.18 10.33
C THR A 267 3.26 -23.95 9.69
N LYS A 268 2.34 -23.29 10.39
CA LYS A 268 0.99 -23.03 9.85
C LYS A 268 1.04 -22.04 8.68
N HIS A 269 1.89 -21.00 8.78
CA HIS A 269 2.12 -20.05 7.70
C HIS A 269 2.78 -20.72 6.49
N ALA A 270 3.80 -21.57 6.71
CA ALA A 270 4.42 -22.34 5.64
C ALA A 270 3.42 -23.24 4.91
N VAL A 271 2.51 -23.92 5.64
CA VAL A 271 1.45 -24.73 5.06
C VAL A 271 0.45 -23.88 4.28
N ASN A 272 0.06 -22.72 4.82
CA ASN A 272 -0.85 -21.78 4.14
C ASN A 272 -0.24 -21.30 2.81
N PHE A 273 1.00 -20.85 2.85
CA PHE A 273 1.72 -20.38 1.67
C PHE A 273 1.88 -21.49 0.59
N LYS A 274 2.22 -22.71 1.00
CA LYS A 274 2.32 -23.86 0.07
C LYS A 274 1.03 -24.18 -0.66
N LYS A 275 -0.15 -23.97 -0.03
CA LYS A 275 -1.43 -24.20 -0.70
C LYS A 275 -1.59 -23.33 -1.92
N LEU A 276 -1.11 -22.08 -1.87
CA LEU A 276 -1.14 -21.18 -3.02
C LEU A 276 -0.13 -21.58 -4.10
N LEU A 277 1.06 -22.01 -3.71
CA LEU A 277 2.07 -22.45 -4.68
C LEU A 277 1.63 -23.65 -5.53
N VAL A 278 0.67 -24.46 -5.05
CA VAL A 278 0.12 -25.59 -5.83
C VAL A 278 -0.51 -25.10 -7.15
N TYR A 279 -1.16 -23.94 -7.17
CA TYR A 279 -1.73 -23.34 -8.38
C TYR A 279 -0.67 -23.03 -9.44
N PHE A 280 0.55 -22.74 -9.00
CA PHE A 280 1.70 -22.44 -9.86
C PHE A 280 2.60 -23.66 -10.11
N GLY A 281 2.10 -24.88 -9.87
CA GLY A 281 2.90 -26.11 -10.04
C GLY A 281 3.98 -26.31 -8.97
N GLY A 282 3.88 -25.62 -7.84
CA GLY A 282 4.79 -25.69 -6.69
C GLY A 282 5.87 -24.62 -6.63
N ALA A 283 5.98 -23.78 -7.66
CA ALA A 283 6.93 -22.67 -7.74
C ALA A 283 6.38 -21.54 -8.60
N ILE A 284 6.82 -20.31 -8.32
CA ILE A 284 6.51 -19.14 -9.16
C ILE A 284 7.83 -18.52 -9.66
N SER A 285 7.82 -17.79 -10.77
CA SER A 285 9.04 -17.23 -11.34
C SER A 285 9.71 -16.19 -10.44
N PHE A 286 11.02 -16.07 -10.53
CA PHE A 286 11.78 -14.96 -9.93
C PHE A 286 11.72 -13.67 -10.78
N VAL A 287 11.29 -13.77 -12.05
CA VAL A 287 11.11 -12.63 -12.95
C VAL A 287 9.70 -12.07 -12.76
N ARG A 288 9.59 -10.77 -12.51
CA ARG A 288 8.33 -10.11 -12.16
C ARG A 288 7.30 -10.24 -13.28
N GLU A 289 7.70 -9.98 -14.52
CA GLU A 289 6.83 -10.04 -15.68
C GLU A 289 6.25 -11.45 -15.87
N GLU A 290 7.09 -12.48 -15.69
CA GLU A 290 6.64 -13.87 -15.75
C GLU A 290 5.68 -14.22 -14.61
N ARG A 291 5.87 -13.65 -13.40
CA ARG A 291 4.93 -13.84 -12.29
C ARG A 291 3.57 -13.24 -12.59
N SER A 292 3.54 -12.02 -13.14
CA SER A 292 2.29 -11.37 -13.55
C SER A 292 1.56 -12.19 -14.62
N GLU A 293 2.30 -12.78 -15.58
CA GLU A 293 1.73 -13.68 -16.58
C GLU A 293 1.18 -14.98 -15.94
N MET A 294 1.89 -15.57 -14.98
CA MET A 294 1.43 -16.75 -14.25
C MET A 294 0.17 -16.44 -13.43
N LEU A 295 0.08 -15.28 -12.79
CA LEU A 295 -1.12 -14.84 -12.08
C LEU A 295 -2.30 -14.70 -13.04
N ALA A 296 -2.13 -14.02 -14.18
CA ALA A 296 -3.15 -13.85 -15.19
C ALA A 296 -3.64 -15.21 -15.77
N GLN A 297 -2.74 -16.18 -15.94
CA GLN A 297 -3.12 -17.55 -16.35
C GLN A 297 -3.98 -18.25 -15.29
N MET A 298 -3.67 -18.07 -13.98
CA MET A 298 -4.49 -18.64 -12.92
C MET A 298 -5.87 -17.99 -12.84
N GLU A 299 -5.96 -16.68 -13.08
CA GLU A 299 -7.24 -15.98 -13.20
C GLU A 299 -8.07 -16.52 -14.38
N GLU A 300 -7.46 -16.73 -15.54
CA GLU A 300 -8.14 -17.27 -16.72
C GLU A 300 -8.60 -18.73 -16.51
N GLU A 301 -7.76 -19.56 -15.86
CA GLU A 301 -8.04 -20.99 -15.68
C GLU A 301 -9.05 -21.27 -14.56
N TYR A 302 -8.96 -20.55 -13.43
CA TYR A 302 -9.72 -20.84 -12.22
C TYR A 302 -10.75 -19.77 -11.84
N GLY A 303 -10.65 -18.54 -12.37
CA GLY A 303 -11.58 -17.44 -12.12
C GLY A 303 -11.81 -17.18 -10.63
N ASP A 304 -13.08 -17.06 -10.23
CA ASP A 304 -13.47 -16.77 -8.84
C ASP A 304 -12.92 -17.78 -7.83
N ALA A 305 -12.68 -19.03 -8.23
CA ALA A 305 -12.14 -20.05 -7.33
C ALA A 305 -10.68 -19.76 -6.95
N PHE A 306 -9.90 -19.13 -7.83
CA PHE A 306 -8.55 -18.68 -7.50
C PHE A 306 -8.57 -17.54 -6.48
N TYR A 307 -9.39 -16.53 -6.71
CA TYR A 307 -9.54 -15.40 -5.78
C TYR A 307 -10.05 -15.86 -4.42
N GLN A 308 -11.02 -16.77 -4.37
CA GLN A 308 -11.47 -17.33 -3.10
C GLN A 308 -10.33 -18.00 -2.32
N LYS A 309 -9.39 -18.66 -2.99
CA LYS A 309 -8.25 -19.29 -2.34
C LYS A 309 -7.20 -18.29 -1.87
N LEU A 310 -7.03 -17.20 -2.60
CA LEU A 310 -6.21 -16.07 -2.13
C LEU A 310 -6.83 -15.45 -0.88
N ASP A 311 -8.12 -15.14 -0.90
CA ASP A 311 -8.86 -14.57 0.23
C ASP A 311 -8.79 -15.46 1.48
N GLU A 312 -9.02 -16.77 1.34
CA GLU A 312 -8.88 -17.73 2.45
C GLU A 312 -7.46 -17.74 3.04
N ALA A 313 -6.45 -17.56 2.20
CA ALA A 313 -5.06 -17.52 2.64
C ALA A 313 -4.69 -16.17 3.27
N ASP A 314 -5.26 -15.08 2.76
CA ASP A 314 -5.10 -13.73 3.30
C ASP A 314 -5.75 -13.60 4.67
N ASP A 315 -6.99 -14.07 4.81
CA ASP A 315 -7.72 -14.10 6.09
C ASP A 315 -6.92 -14.84 7.16
N PHE A 316 -6.30 -15.97 6.80
CA PHE A 316 -5.42 -16.69 7.72
C PHE A 316 -4.26 -15.83 8.23
N VAL A 317 -3.67 -14.97 7.38
CA VAL A 317 -2.59 -14.06 7.77
C VAL A 317 -3.12 -12.88 8.59
N TYR A 318 -4.27 -12.32 8.20
CA TYR A 318 -4.91 -11.21 8.92
C TYR A 318 -5.37 -11.58 10.34
N GLU A 319 -5.76 -12.84 10.54
CA GLU A 319 -6.15 -13.37 11.85
C GLU A 319 -4.96 -13.83 12.72
N TYR A 320 -3.73 -13.60 12.24
CA TYR A 320 -2.53 -14.04 12.95
C TYR A 320 -2.41 -13.38 14.33
N ASP A 321 -2.36 -14.22 15.36
CA ASP A 321 -2.35 -13.83 16.78
C ASP A 321 -0.94 -13.65 17.39
N GLY A 322 0.12 -13.78 16.57
CA GLY A 322 1.51 -13.66 17.01
C GLY A 322 2.08 -14.90 17.73
N ASN A 323 1.33 -16.00 17.84
CA ASN A 323 1.80 -17.22 18.54
C ASN A 323 2.87 -18.01 17.79
N GLU A 324 2.91 -17.89 16.46
CA GLU A 324 4.01 -18.39 15.63
C GLU A 324 4.82 -17.21 15.11
N ASN A 325 5.83 -16.76 15.77
CA ASN A 325 6.68 -15.68 15.32
C ASN A 325 8.16 -16.05 15.31
N GLU A 326 8.92 -15.28 14.55
CA GLU A 326 10.35 -15.46 14.34
C GLU A 326 11.21 -15.17 15.58
N LEU A 327 10.72 -14.36 16.52
CA LEU A 327 11.50 -13.90 17.68
C LEU A 327 11.99 -15.06 18.57
N SER A 328 11.21 -16.13 18.70
CA SER A 328 11.64 -17.31 19.44
C SER A 328 12.89 -17.94 18.85
N PHE A 329 12.96 -18.06 17.52
CA PHE A 329 14.12 -18.58 16.82
C PHE A 329 15.30 -17.60 16.92
N ILE A 330 15.06 -16.33 16.70
CA ILE A 330 16.05 -15.27 16.75
C ILE A 330 16.75 -15.25 18.12
N LYS A 331 15.99 -15.26 19.21
CA LYS A 331 16.54 -15.27 20.58
C LYS A 331 17.23 -16.57 20.97
N LYS A 332 16.87 -17.68 20.31
CA LYS A 332 17.52 -18.97 20.51
C LYS A 332 18.89 -19.06 19.82
N TYR A 333 19.05 -18.34 18.70
CA TYR A 333 20.28 -18.34 17.88
C TYR A 333 20.76 -16.93 17.58
N PRO A 334 21.01 -16.11 18.62
CA PRO A 334 21.28 -14.68 18.44
C PRO A 334 22.54 -14.38 17.61
N GLU A 335 23.52 -15.28 17.61
CA GLU A 335 24.74 -15.17 16.81
C GLU A 335 24.51 -15.21 15.31
N LYS A 336 23.34 -15.66 14.86
CA LYS A 336 22.93 -15.67 13.46
C LYS A 336 22.42 -14.31 12.96
N PHE A 337 22.11 -13.40 13.87
CA PHE A 337 21.47 -12.13 13.60
C PHE A 337 22.33 -10.91 13.97
N ILE A 338 23.57 -11.14 14.35
CA ILE A 338 24.53 -10.06 14.58
C ILE A 338 24.97 -9.42 13.25
N PHE A 339 25.27 -8.14 13.29
CA PHE A 339 25.83 -7.43 12.14
C PHE A 339 26.84 -6.38 12.61
N GLN A 340 27.96 -6.31 11.93
CA GLN A 340 28.95 -5.26 12.14
C GLN A 340 29.47 -4.79 10.80
N GLY A 341 29.10 -3.59 10.38
CA GLY A 341 29.50 -3.05 9.10
C GLY A 341 28.86 -1.73 8.76
N SER A 342 29.18 -1.24 7.58
CA SER A 342 28.52 -0.06 6.99
C SER A 342 27.54 -0.53 5.94
N THR A 343 26.30 -0.04 6.04
CA THR A 343 25.29 -0.21 4.99
C THR A 343 25.26 1.02 4.11
N ASP A 344 25.12 0.83 2.82
CA ASP A 344 24.80 1.92 1.93
C ASP A 344 23.28 2.11 2.00
N LYS A 345 22.81 3.29 2.42
CA LYS A 345 21.40 3.63 2.23
C LYS A 345 21.12 3.61 0.74
N SER A 346 20.35 2.63 0.30
CA SER A 346 19.77 2.59 -1.04
C SER A 346 18.64 3.59 -1.16
#